data_57e442d5bfe0cda706c856af376fd591
#
_entry.id   57e442d5bfe0cda706c856af376fd591
#
_cell.length_a   1.000
_cell.length_b   1.000
_cell.length_c   1.000
_cell.angle_alpha   90.00
_cell.angle_beta   90.00
_cell.angle_gamma   90.00
#
_symmetry.space_group_name_H-M   'P 1'
#
loop_
_entity.id
_entity.type
_entity.pdbx_description
1 polymer ?
#
loop_
_entity_poly.entity_id
_entity_poly.type
_entity_poly.pdbx_seq_one_letter_code
_entity_poly.pdbx_strand_id
1 'polypeptide(L)'
;STFEGSMMAIKTVNALSHYTDWTVAHVHSGSIGWVAMITIGSLYAMAPRALGKPEMHSQRAMELHFRLHTAGLLLYIVSMWLAGVTEGLMWRATSEDGSLTYAFIDSLVAIKPLYMIRFFGGVLIVFGMVVMAWNLWHTAADARARLIQPIPVPIPEPAEHQVPAPLPATN
;
A
#
# COMPACT_ATOMS: atom_id res chain seq x y z
N SER A 1 -7.28 -4.91 -13.54
CA SER A 1 -6.82 -3.73 -14.32
C SER A 1 -6.51 -4.09 -15.78
N THR A 2 -5.68 -5.11 -16.05
CA THR A 2 -5.34 -5.52 -17.42
C THR A 2 -6.57 -5.96 -18.21
N PHE A 3 -7.45 -6.76 -17.62
CA PHE A 3 -8.70 -7.19 -18.24
C PHE A 3 -9.64 -5.99 -18.51
N GLU A 4 -9.76 -5.10 -17.55
CA GLU A 4 -10.58 -3.89 -17.66
C GLU A 4 -10.08 -2.99 -18.81
N GLY A 5 -8.76 -2.80 -18.94
CA GLY A 5 -8.17 -2.02 -20.04
C GLY A 5 -8.53 -2.58 -21.42
N SER A 6 -8.43 -3.89 -21.58
CA SER A 6 -8.84 -4.57 -22.82
C SER A 6 -10.33 -4.42 -23.11
N MET A 7 -11.18 -4.49 -22.07
CA MET A 7 -12.62 -4.29 -22.16
C MET A 7 -12.95 -2.83 -22.56
N MET A 8 -12.28 -1.85 -21.97
CA MET A 8 -12.46 -0.42 -22.29
C MET A 8 -12.01 -0.06 -23.71
N ALA A 9 -11.19 -0.88 -24.37
CA ALA A 9 -10.82 -0.71 -25.77
C ALA A 9 -11.97 -1.09 -26.75
N ILE A 10 -12.97 -1.84 -26.30
CA ILE A 10 -14.17 -2.16 -27.11
C ILE A 10 -14.94 -0.86 -27.37
N LYS A 11 -15.25 -0.57 -28.65
CA LYS A 11 -15.83 0.70 -29.10
C LYS A 11 -17.06 1.14 -28.30
N THR A 12 -17.98 0.24 -27.99
CA THR A 12 -19.20 0.53 -27.21
C THR A 12 -18.91 0.85 -25.76
N VAL A 13 -17.97 0.13 -25.13
CA VAL A 13 -17.53 0.38 -23.77
C VAL A 13 -16.71 1.67 -23.69
N ASN A 14 -15.80 1.89 -24.65
CA ASN A 14 -15.03 3.11 -24.75
C ASN A 14 -15.92 4.35 -24.86
N ALA A 15 -16.96 4.27 -25.68
CA ALA A 15 -17.92 5.37 -25.82
C ALA A 15 -18.61 5.72 -24.51
N LEU A 16 -18.77 4.79 -23.56
CA LEU A 16 -19.36 5.03 -22.24
C LEU A 16 -18.31 5.51 -21.22
N SER A 17 -17.11 4.94 -21.24
CA SER A 17 -16.08 5.18 -20.23
C SER A 17 -15.17 6.37 -20.54
N HIS A 18 -15.05 6.78 -21.80
CA HIS A 18 -14.08 7.78 -22.23
C HIS A 18 -14.36 9.14 -21.60
N TYR A 19 -13.34 9.75 -21.02
CA TYR A 19 -13.38 11.00 -20.23
C TYR A 19 -14.18 10.96 -18.94
N THR A 20 -14.76 9.83 -18.54
CA THR A 20 -15.47 9.69 -17.26
C THR A 20 -14.53 9.26 -16.14
N ASP A 21 -15.03 9.30 -14.90
CA ASP A 21 -14.32 8.76 -13.72
C ASP A 21 -14.04 7.25 -13.81
N TRP A 22 -14.68 6.52 -14.72
CA TRP A 22 -14.31 5.13 -14.99
C TRP A 22 -12.87 5.01 -15.52
N THR A 23 -12.46 5.87 -16.45
CA THR A 23 -11.06 5.88 -16.92
C THR A 23 -10.09 6.19 -15.78
N VAL A 24 -10.46 7.11 -14.89
CA VAL A 24 -9.65 7.45 -13.71
C VAL A 24 -9.58 6.29 -12.73
N ALA A 25 -10.70 5.58 -12.49
CA ALA A 25 -10.73 4.36 -11.68
C ALA A 25 -9.78 3.28 -12.22
N HIS A 26 -9.82 3.05 -13.54
CA HIS A 26 -8.95 2.11 -14.23
C HIS A 26 -7.46 2.44 -13.99
N VAL A 27 -7.05 3.69 -14.19
CA VAL A 27 -5.66 4.13 -13.98
C VAL A 27 -5.25 3.94 -12.52
N HIS A 28 -6.13 4.27 -11.56
CA HIS A 28 -5.82 4.12 -10.13
C HIS A 28 -5.83 2.65 -9.69
N SER A 29 -6.63 1.78 -10.28
CA SER A 29 -6.56 0.34 -10.02
C SER A 29 -5.21 -0.24 -10.47
N GLY A 30 -4.66 0.26 -11.56
CA GLY A 30 -3.33 -0.09 -12.03
C GLY A 30 -2.20 0.49 -11.17
N SER A 31 -2.22 1.80 -10.91
CA SER A 31 -1.12 2.49 -10.21
C SER A 31 -1.12 2.25 -8.70
N ILE A 32 -2.24 2.50 -8.02
CA ILE A 32 -2.33 2.37 -6.56
C ILE A 32 -2.64 0.93 -6.16
N GLY A 33 -3.46 0.21 -6.93
CA GLY A 33 -3.78 -1.19 -6.69
C GLY A 33 -2.61 -2.09 -7.05
N TRP A 34 -2.29 -2.20 -8.33
CA TRP A 34 -1.31 -3.17 -8.81
C TRP A 34 0.15 -2.75 -8.53
N VAL A 35 0.59 -1.61 -9.09
CA VAL A 35 2.00 -1.20 -9.00
C VAL A 35 2.40 -0.88 -7.57
N ALA A 36 1.60 -0.08 -6.85
CA ALA A 36 1.94 0.30 -5.48
C ALA A 36 1.95 -0.90 -4.54
N MET A 37 0.98 -1.82 -4.62
CA MET A 37 0.92 -2.99 -3.74
C MET A 37 2.12 -3.91 -3.94
N ILE A 38 2.54 -4.18 -5.18
CA ILE A 38 3.74 -4.98 -5.45
C ILE A 38 5.00 -4.26 -4.96
N THR A 39 5.14 -2.97 -5.26
CA THR A 39 6.31 -2.19 -4.86
C THR A 39 6.45 -2.11 -3.34
N ILE A 40 5.36 -1.84 -2.63
CA ILE A 40 5.35 -1.77 -1.17
C ILE A 40 5.59 -3.16 -0.55
N GLY A 41 4.99 -4.21 -1.11
CA GLY A 41 5.26 -5.59 -0.69
C GLY A 41 6.74 -5.96 -0.84
N SER A 42 7.35 -5.60 -1.96
CA SER A 42 8.79 -5.77 -2.19
C SER A 42 9.63 -4.95 -1.22
N LEU A 43 9.23 -3.71 -0.94
CA LEU A 43 9.91 -2.85 0.04
C LEU A 43 9.90 -3.47 1.45
N TYR A 44 8.78 -4.00 1.91
CA TYR A 44 8.66 -4.69 3.19
C TYR A 44 9.53 -5.96 3.27
N ALA A 45 9.67 -6.67 2.15
CA ALA A 45 10.53 -7.85 2.08
C ALA A 45 12.02 -7.52 2.03
N MET A 46 12.39 -6.43 1.34
CA MET A 46 13.80 -6.09 1.05
C MET A 46 14.40 -5.15 2.08
N ALA A 47 13.66 -4.16 2.60
CA ALA A 47 14.18 -3.15 3.49
C ALA A 47 14.85 -3.71 4.76
N PRO A 48 14.25 -4.65 5.52
CA PRO A 48 14.94 -5.20 6.69
C PRO A 48 16.22 -5.94 6.30
N ARG A 49 16.20 -6.73 5.22
CA ARG A 49 17.39 -7.45 4.74
C ARG A 49 18.52 -6.51 4.36
N ALA A 50 18.22 -5.45 3.61
CA ALA A 50 19.19 -4.41 3.23
C ALA A 50 19.79 -3.69 4.44
N LEU A 51 19.03 -3.59 5.54
CA LEU A 51 19.45 -3.01 6.79
C LEU A 51 20.04 -4.02 7.78
N GLY A 52 20.32 -5.26 7.37
CA GLY A 52 20.88 -6.31 8.22
C GLY A 52 19.94 -6.74 9.36
N LYS A 53 18.62 -6.60 9.17
CA LYS A 53 17.61 -6.99 10.16
C LYS A 53 16.84 -8.23 9.67
N PRO A 54 16.38 -9.10 10.57
CA PRO A 54 15.58 -10.27 10.19
C PRO A 54 14.17 -9.82 9.71
N GLU A 55 13.61 -8.76 10.27
CA GLU A 55 12.24 -8.30 10.02
C GLU A 55 12.07 -6.79 10.22
N MET A 56 10.93 -6.27 9.83
CA MET A 56 10.51 -4.89 10.06
C MET A 56 10.37 -4.60 11.57
N HIS A 57 10.47 -3.32 11.95
CA HIS A 57 10.30 -2.88 13.34
C HIS A 57 8.97 -3.37 13.94
N SER A 58 7.88 -3.31 13.18
CA SER A 58 6.57 -3.75 13.65
C SER A 58 5.78 -4.48 12.56
N GLN A 59 5.52 -5.77 12.77
CA GLN A 59 4.67 -6.57 11.91
C GLN A 59 3.20 -6.11 11.98
N ARG A 60 2.75 -5.65 13.16
CA ARG A 60 1.38 -5.09 13.34
C ARG A 60 1.17 -3.82 12.53
N ALA A 61 2.18 -2.94 12.46
CA ALA A 61 2.11 -1.73 11.64
C ALA A 61 2.08 -2.07 10.15
N MET A 62 2.81 -3.09 9.70
CA MET A 62 2.76 -3.57 8.33
C MET A 62 1.36 -4.09 7.97
N GLU A 63 0.76 -4.90 8.86
CA GLU A 63 -0.59 -5.42 8.66
C GLU A 63 -1.65 -4.30 8.69
N LEU A 64 -1.53 -3.34 9.60
CA LEU A 64 -2.41 -2.18 9.66
C LEU A 64 -2.34 -1.35 8.38
N HIS A 65 -1.14 -1.06 7.88
CA HIS A 65 -0.97 -0.39 6.59
C HIS A 65 -1.68 -1.16 5.47
N PHE A 66 -1.45 -2.47 5.36
CA PHE A 66 -2.07 -3.30 4.32
C PHE A 66 -3.60 -3.24 4.38
N ARG A 67 -4.18 -3.36 5.57
CA ARG A 67 -5.65 -3.29 5.76
C ARG A 67 -6.21 -1.92 5.39
N LEU A 68 -5.57 -0.84 5.84
CA LEU A 68 -6.00 0.53 5.55
C LEU A 68 -5.88 0.84 4.06
N HIS A 69 -4.76 0.48 3.45
CA HIS A 69 -4.53 0.70 2.02
C HIS A 69 -5.55 -0.08 1.19
N THR A 70 -5.78 -1.36 1.49
CA THR A 70 -6.73 -2.20 0.76
C THR A 70 -8.16 -1.70 0.91
N ALA A 71 -8.61 -1.40 2.13
CA ALA A 71 -9.95 -0.85 2.36
C ALA A 71 -10.14 0.50 1.67
N GLY A 72 -9.16 1.39 1.78
CA GLY A 72 -9.17 2.69 1.13
C GLY A 72 -9.20 2.57 -0.39
N LEU A 73 -8.41 1.67 -0.96
CA LEU A 73 -8.37 1.38 -2.39
C LEU A 73 -9.71 0.89 -2.91
N LEU A 74 -10.35 -0.05 -2.22
CA LEU A 74 -11.66 -0.57 -2.62
C LEU A 74 -12.72 0.54 -2.61
N LEU A 75 -12.79 1.34 -1.54
CA LEU A 75 -13.71 2.47 -1.47
C LEU A 75 -13.44 3.47 -2.61
N TYR A 76 -12.18 3.77 -2.87
CA TYR A 76 -11.76 4.72 -3.89
C TYR A 76 -12.17 4.26 -5.30
N ILE A 77 -11.80 3.03 -5.68
CA ILE A 77 -12.01 2.53 -7.04
C ILE A 77 -13.48 2.24 -7.32
N VAL A 78 -14.19 1.58 -6.39
CA VAL A 78 -15.60 1.25 -6.59
C VAL A 78 -16.45 2.52 -6.73
N SER A 79 -16.20 3.54 -5.90
CA SER A 79 -16.93 4.81 -6.01
C SER A 79 -16.68 5.50 -7.36
N MET A 80 -15.46 5.42 -7.89
CA MET A 80 -15.14 6.00 -9.20
C MET A 80 -15.70 5.21 -10.38
N TRP A 81 -15.77 3.88 -10.27
CA TRP A 81 -16.47 3.08 -11.29
C TRP A 81 -17.95 3.46 -11.36
N LEU A 82 -18.61 3.55 -10.21
CA LEU A 82 -20.01 3.95 -10.14
C LEU A 82 -20.22 5.38 -10.65
N ALA A 83 -19.33 6.31 -10.28
CA ALA A 83 -19.38 7.68 -10.78
C ALA A 83 -19.21 7.73 -12.29
N GLY A 84 -18.20 7.04 -12.83
CA GLY A 84 -17.89 7.04 -14.26
C GLY A 84 -19.00 6.40 -15.12
N VAL A 85 -19.63 5.32 -14.63
CA VAL A 85 -20.78 4.72 -15.31
C VAL A 85 -21.98 5.71 -15.29
N THR A 86 -22.23 6.36 -14.16
CA THR A 86 -23.29 7.37 -14.03
C THR A 86 -23.07 8.54 -15.00
N GLU A 87 -21.85 9.09 -15.03
CA GLU A 87 -21.47 10.16 -15.96
C GLU A 87 -21.66 9.74 -17.41
N GLY A 88 -21.11 8.58 -17.79
CA GLY A 88 -21.18 8.09 -19.16
C GLY A 88 -22.62 7.87 -19.65
N LEU A 89 -23.52 7.39 -18.78
CA LEU A 89 -24.93 7.24 -19.09
C LEU A 89 -25.63 8.58 -19.23
N MET A 90 -25.40 9.53 -18.31
CA MET A 90 -26.00 10.86 -18.33
C MET A 90 -25.54 11.70 -19.52
N TRP A 91 -24.25 11.66 -19.87
CA TRP A 91 -23.69 12.44 -21.00
C TRP A 91 -24.13 11.91 -22.37
N ARG A 92 -24.67 10.72 -22.42
CA ARG A 92 -25.18 10.09 -23.67
C ARG A 92 -26.70 10.10 -23.77
N ALA A 93 -27.37 10.50 -22.71
CA ALA A 93 -28.82 10.60 -22.73
C ALA A 93 -29.28 11.78 -23.60
N THR A 94 -30.05 11.47 -24.64
CA THR A 94 -30.62 12.48 -25.55
C THR A 94 -32.14 12.41 -25.51
N SER A 95 -32.76 13.56 -25.60
CA SER A 95 -34.21 13.73 -25.72
C SER A 95 -34.67 13.42 -27.17
N GLU A 96 -35.96 13.36 -27.41
CA GLU A 96 -36.51 13.04 -28.73
C GLU A 96 -36.13 14.07 -29.82
N ASP A 97 -35.86 15.30 -29.43
CA ASP A 97 -35.39 16.38 -30.29
C ASP A 97 -33.87 16.33 -30.58
N GLY A 98 -33.16 15.38 -30.02
CA GLY A 98 -31.72 15.21 -30.17
C GLY A 98 -30.88 16.08 -29.23
N SER A 99 -31.49 16.89 -28.35
CA SER A 99 -30.79 17.63 -27.32
C SER A 99 -30.31 16.73 -26.18
N LEU A 100 -29.30 17.20 -25.39
CA LEU A 100 -28.89 16.49 -24.19
C LEU A 100 -29.98 16.56 -23.12
N THR A 101 -30.31 15.39 -22.54
CA THR A 101 -31.32 15.28 -21.50
C THR A 101 -30.85 15.93 -20.18
N TYR A 102 -29.56 15.85 -19.86
CA TYR A 102 -28.98 16.36 -18.63
C TYR A 102 -27.97 17.46 -18.92
N ALA A 103 -28.00 18.52 -18.14
CA ALA A 103 -26.93 19.51 -18.12
C ALA A 103 -25.69 18.93 -17.42
N PHE A 104 -24.50 19.45 -17.70
CA PHE A 104 -23.26 19.01 -17.06
C PHE A 104 -23.34 19.05 -15.53
N ILE A 105 -23.97 20.10 -14.98
CA ILE A 105 -24.14 20.26 -13.53
C ILE A 105 -24.98 19.13 -12.90
N ASP A 106 -25.93 18.58 -13.63
CA ASP A 106 -26.78 17.49 -13.13
C ASP A 106 -25.95 16.22 -12.89
N SER A 107 -25.00 15.93 -13.77
CA SER A 107 -24.07 14.80 -13.58
C SER A 107 -23.18 15.01 -12.36
N LEU A 108 -22.67 16.22 -12.13
CA LEU A 108 -21.85 16.51 -10.93
C LEU A 108 -22.63 16.36 -9.63
N VAL A 109 -23.90 16.79 -9.63
CA VAL A 109 -24.78 16.62 -8.46
C VAL A 109 -25.04 15.13 -8.19
N ALA A 110 -25.29 14.35 -9.25
CA ALA A 110 -25.57 12.91 -9.13
C ALA A 110 -24.38 12.13 -8.55
N ILE A 111 -23.13 12.45 -8.93
CA ILE A 111 -21.93 11.75 -8.47
C ILE A 111 -21.34 12.28 -7.16
N LYS A 112 -21.81 13.42 -6.65
CA LYS A 112 -21.31 14.04 -5.41
C LYS A 112 -21.20 13.08 -4.22
N PRO A 113 -22.20 12.21 -3.91
CA PRO A 113 -22.07 11.23 -2.81
C PRO A 113 -20.91 10.26 -3.02
N LEU A 114 -20.64 9.85 -4.26
CA LEU A 114 -19.56 8.94 -4.62
C LEU A 114 -18.20 9.60 -4.41
N TYR A 115 -18.08 10.90 -4.67
CA TYR A 115 -16.89 11.69 -4.38
C TYR A 115 -16.58 11.78 -2.88
N MET A 116 -17.60 11.80 -2.04
CA MET A 116 -17.38 11.72 -0.58
C MET A 116 -16.82 10.35 -0.18
N ILE A 117 -17.33 9.27 -0.73
CA ILE A 117 -16.79 7.91 -0.48
C ILE A 117 -15.35 7.82 -0.98
N ARG A 118 -15.05 8.32 -2.18
CA ARG A 118 -13.70 8.41 -2.73
C ARG A 118 -12.76 9.19 -1.82
N PHE A 119 -13.20 10.32 -1.28
CA PHE A 119 -12.41 11.14 -0.35
C PHE A 119 -12.00 10.33 0.89
N PHE A 120 -12.95 9.64 1.54
CA PHE A 120 -12.64 8.80 2.70
C PHE A 120 -11.71 7.63 2.32
N GLY A 121 -11.89 7.03 1.15
CA GLY A 121 -10.97 6.02 0.63
C GLY A 121 -9.54 6.57 0.51
N GLY A 122 -9.38 7.77 -0.06
CA GLY A 122 -8.10 8.45 -0.17
C GLY A 122 -7.46 8.75 1.20
N VAL A 123 -8.24 9.20 2.18
CA VAL A 123 -7.76 9.44 3.55
C VAL A 123 -7.21 8.16 4.18
N LEU A 124 -7.89 7.03 4.01
CA LEU A 124 -7.41 5.74 4.54
C LEU A 124 -6.09 5.32 3.89
N ILE A 125 -5.94 5.51 2.57
CA ILE A 125 -4.69 5.23 1.84
C ILE A 125 -3.55 6.09 2.41
N VAL A 126 -3.76 7.40 2.53
CA VAL A 126 -2.74 8.33 3.05
C VAL A 126 -2.36 7.97 4.47
N PHE A 127 -3.32 7.67 5.34
CA PHE A 127 -3.03 7.26 6.71
C PHE A 127 -2.24 5.94 6.76
N GLY A 128 -2.60 4.97 5.91
CA GLY A 128 -1.81 3.75 5.73
C GLY A 128 -0.35 4.06 5.34
N MET A 129 -0.13 4.97 4.38
CA MET A 129 1.22 5.37 3.96
C MET A 129 2.02 6.04 5.09
N VAL A 130 1.36 6.82 5.97
CA VAL A 130 2.02 7.38 7.16
C VAL A 130 2.46 6.27 8.12
N VAL A 131 1.61 5.26 8.35
CA VAL A 131 1.97 4.07 9.17
C VAL A 131 3.15 3.32 8.55
N MET A 132 3.19 3.15 7.24
CA MET A 132 4.31 2.54 6.52
C MET A 132 5.60 3.34 6.71
N ALA A 133 5.55 4.65 6.48
CA ALA A 133 6.71 5.53 6.62
C ALA A 133 7.28 5.50 8.05
N TRP A 134 6.41 5.52 9.05
CA TRP A 134 6.79 5.37 10.45
C TRP A 134 7.50 4.02 10.70
N ASN A 135 6.95 2.92 10.22
CA ASN A 135 7.54 1.59 10.40
C ASN A 135 8.92 1.45 9.72
N LEU A 136 9.05 1.98 8.51
CA LEU A 136 10.34 2.03 7.78
C LEU A 136 11.38 2.86 8.52
N TRP A 137 10.98 4.05 9.00
CA TRP A 137 11.86 4.92 9.77
C TRP A 137 12.41 4.22 11.02
N HIS A 138 11.55 3.58 11.82
CA HIS A 138 11.97 2.86 13.01
C HIS A 138 12.81 1.62 12.66
N THR A 139 12.51 0.92 11.57
CA THR A 139 13.35 -0.18 11.09
C THR A 139 14.79 0.29 10.81
N ALA A 140 14.93 1.44 10.15
CA ALA A 140 16.24 2.03 9.86
C ALA A 140 16.95 2.55 11.12
N ALA A 141 16.21 3.19 12.03
CA ALA A 141 16.76 3.70 13.29
C ALA A 141 17.30 2.56 14.17
N ASP A 142 16.56 1.46 14.29
CA ASP A 142 16.99 0.27 15.03
C ASP A 142 18.25 -0.36 14.41
N ALA A 143 18.34 -0.42 13.08
CA ALA A 143 19.53 -0.93 12.39
C ALA A 143 20.74 -0.06 12.70
N ARG A 144 20.61 1.27 12.65
CA ARG A 144 21.68 2.22 12.99
C ARG A 144 22.13 2.07 14.43
N ALA A 145 21.20 1.91 15.37
CA ALA A 145 21.53 1.75 16.79
C ALA A 145 22.40 0.51 17.05
N ARG A 146 22.17 -0.60 16.32
CA ARG A 146 22.99 -1.82 16.43
C ARG A 146 24.43 -1.60 15.94
N LEU A 147 24.64 -0.81 14.90
CA LEU A 147 25.99 -0.52 14.38
C LEU A 147 26.85 0.32 15.34
N ILE A 148 26.23 1.03 16.27
CA ILE A 148 26.91 1.91 17.24
C ILE A 148 27.22 1.15 18.55
N GLN A 149 26.60 -0.01 18.78
CA GLN A 149 26.90 -0.81 19.98
C GLN A 149 28.34 -1.34 19.94
N PRO A 150 29.12 -1.22 21.05
CA PRO A 150 30.45 -1.83 21.14
C PRO A 150 30.33 -3.35 20.94
N ILE A 151 31.24 -3.90 20.16
CA ILE A 151 31.36 -5.36 20.03
C ILE A 151 31.68 -5.92 21.44
N PRO A 152 30.86 -6.84 21.99
CA PRO A 152 31.20 -7.47 23.27
C PRO A 152 32.55 -8.14 23.15
N VAL A 153 33.56 -7.63 23.86
CA VAL A 153 34.86 -8.30 23.97
C VAL A 153 34.64 -9.53 24.87
N PRO A 154 34.90 -10.75 24.40
CA PRO A 154 34.84 -11.92 25.26
C PRO A 154 35.80 -11.72 26.46
N ILE A 155 35.26 -11.67 27.66
CA ILE A 155 36.09 -11.70 28.87
C ILE A 155 36.76 -13.08 28.87
N PRO A 156 38.14 -13.17 28.86
CA PRO A 156 38.80 -14.45 28.96
C PRO A 156 38.33 -15.13 30.26
N GLU A 157 37.89 -16.37 30.17
CA GLU A 157 37.58 -17.13 31.36
C GLU A 157 38.85 -17.13 32.25
N PRO A 158 38.69 -16.89 33.59
CA PRO A 158 39.81 -17.00 34.49
C PRO A 158 40.45 -18.38 34.30
N ALA A 159 41.76 -18.39 34.07
CA ALA A 159 42.47 -19.65 33.91
C ALA A 159 42.14 -20.55 35.11
N GLU A 160 41.49 -21.64 34.84
CA GLU A 160 41.16 -22.65 35.85
C GLU A 160 42.48 -23.02 36.55
N HIS A 161 42.60 -22.71 37.85
CA HIS A 161 43.76 -23.07 38.63
C HIS A 161 43.85 -24.61 38.60
N GLN A 162 44.68 -25.14 37.70
CA GLN A 162 45.04 -26.55 37.74
C GLN A 162 45.67 -26.80 39.08
N VAL A 163 44.89 -27.36 40.00
CA VAL A 163 45.42 -27.89 41.25
C VAL A 163 46.41 -28.97 40.86
N PRO A 164 47.72 -28.85 41.26
CA PRO A 164 48.70 -29.84 40.92
C PRO A 164 48.27 -31.22 41.46
N ALA A 165 48.37 -32.25 40.62
CA ALA A 165 48.06 -33.59 41.05
C ALA A 165 48.89 -33.98 42.27
N PRO A 166 48.31 -34.66 43.29
CA PRO A 166 49.03 -35.10 44.46
C PRO A 166 50.18 -36.06 44.04
N LEU A 167 51.37 -35.81 44.64
CA LEU A 167 52.54 -36.62 44.40
C LEU A 167 52.27 -38.08 44.80
N PRO A 168 52.75 -39.09 44.04
CA PRO A 168 52.58 -40.49 44.43
C PRO A 168 53.25 -40.75 45.74
N ALA A 169 52.55 -41.45 46.63
CA ALA A 169 53.13 -41.94 47.91
C ALA A 169 54.31 -42.89 47.64
N THR A 170 55.48 -42.51 48.14
CA THR A 170 56.66 -43.37 48.12
C THR A 170 56.51 -44.41 49.27
N ASN A 171 56.44 -45.68 48.90
CA ASN A 171 56.60 -46.85 49.84
C ASN A 171 58.07 -47.03 50.24
#